data_724eea7615cc18ec278af6a8b2d7acd5
#
_entry.id   724eea7615cc18ec278af6a8b2d7acd5
#
_cell.length_a   1.000
_cell.length_b   1.000
_cell.length_c   1.000
_cell.angle_alpha   90.00
_cell.angle_beta   90.00
_cell.angle_gamma   90.00
#
_symmetry.space_group_name_H-M   'P 1'
#
loop_
_entity.id
_entity.type
_entity.pdbx_description
1 polymer ?
#
loop_
_entity_poly.entity_id
_entity_poly.type
_entity_poly.pdbx_seq_one_letter_code
_entity_poly.pdbx_strand_id
1 'polypeptide(L)'
;SMYDSQTALIANYINPIIGDWKLNEITTKSLSKYYNDLLSVPEVPRANRKATGRCVQPANIKKIHDIIRCALNQAIRWEYIDTNKRNPASLATLPKIPKTRRKVWSVQTFREAVKATEDDLLSICMHLAFSCSMRIGEITGLTWVDVIIDEESIATNNAKVIINKELSRVNAEAMQKLKEKDILKIFPTQKPHCTTRLVLKTPKTETSNRVVWLPKTVAELLVQYKKDQQELKEFLGSAYNDYNLVIALDNGNPVESRIVRDRFQKLCEENDYEVVVFHSLRHLSTGYKLKMTNGDVKSVQGDTGHAEAEMVTDVYSEIIDED
;
A
#
# COMPACT_ATOMS: atom_id res chain seq x y z
N SER A 1 9.74 -4.62 1.02
CA SER A 1 9.36 -5.28 -0.24
C SER A 1 8.72 -6.63 0.03
N MET A 2 8.09 -7.25 -0.98
CA MET A 2 7.57 -8.62 -0.86
C MET A 2 8.71 -9.59 -0.52
N TYR A 3 9.87 -9.43 -1.16
CA TYR A 3 11.08 -10.19 -0.89
C TYR A 3 11.47 -10.14 0.60
N ASP A 4 11.59 -8.95 1.19
CA ASP A 4 11.95 -8.81 2.62
C ASP A 4 10.95 -9.50 3.55
N SER A 5 9.64 -9.36 3.25
CA SER A 5 8.61 -10.01 4.03
C SER A 5 8.71 -11.53 3.98
N GLN A 6 8.93 -12.10 2.80
CA GLN A 6 9.07 -13.54 2.62
C GLN A 6 10.35 -14.06 3.26
N THR A 7 11.49 -13.39 3.05
CA THR A 7 12.77 -13.74 3.67
C THR A 7 12.67 -13.74 5.20
N ALA A 8 12.01 -12.74 5.79
CA ALA A 8 11.80 -12.69 7.23
C ALA A 8 10.92 -13.84 7.73
N LEU A 9 9.85 -14.21 7.00
CA LEU A 9 9.01 -15.35 7.37
C LEU A 9 9.76 -16.66 7.27
N ILE A 10 10.60 -16.84 6.25
CA ILE A 10 11.44 -18.03 6.09
C ILE A 10 12.44 -18.13 7.25
N ALA A 11 13.18 -17.05 7.52
CA ALA A 11 14.21 -17.04 8.55
C ALA A 11 13.65 -17.21 9.97
N ASN A 12 12.49 -16.63 10.25
CA ASN A 12 11.96 -16.59 11.61
C ASN A 12 11.05 -17.78 11.95
N TYR A 13 10.36 -18.38 10.97
CA TYR A 13 9.32 -19.38 11.25
C TYR A 13 9.47 -20.67 10.47
N ILE A 14 9.99 -20.65 9.23
CA ILE A 14 10.12 -21.88 8.42
C ILE A 14 11.41 -22.60 8.78
N ASN A 15 12.57 -21.98 8.54
CA ASN A 15 13.86 -22.62 8.75
C ASN A 15 14.08 -23.13 10.20
N PRO A 16 13.76 -22.34 11.26
CA PRO A 16 14.03 -22.81 12.62
C PRO A 16 13.15 -23.99 13.06
N ILE A 17 12.01 -24.21 12.42
CA ILE A 17 11.03 -25.21 12.89
C ILE A 17 10.96 -26.43 11.97
N ILE A 18 10.96 -26.21 10.66
CA ILE A 18 10.80 -27.29 9.67
C ILE A 18 11.94 -27.36 8.63
N GLY A 19 12.98 -26.51 8.77
CA GLY A 19 14.07 -26.43 7.79
C GLY A 19 14.83 -27.74 7.61
N ASP A 20 14.93 -28.57 8.65
CA ASP A 20 15.62 -29.86 8.65
C ASP A 20 14.71 -31.04 8.26
N TRP A 21 13.42 -30.79 7.98
CA TRP A 21 12.53 -31.85 7.55
C TRP A 21 12.92 -32.38 6.18
N LYS A 22 13.00 -33.69 6.02
CA LYS A 22 13.20 -34.30 4.71
C LYS A 22 11.94 -34.17 3.87
N LEU A 23 12.09 -33.97 2.55
CA LEU A 23 10.96 -33.78 1.64
C LEU A 23 9.91 -34.88 1.70
N ASN A 24 10.32 -36.14 1.97
CA ASN A 24 9.42 -37.29 2.12
C ASN A 24 8.64 -37.27 3.44
N GLU A 25 9.08 -36.51 4.44
CA GLU A 25 8.44 -36.37 5.76
C GLU A 25 7.39 -35.23 5.75
N ILE A 26 7.44 -34.35 4.74
CA ILE A 26 6.49 -33.27 4.57
C ILE A 26 5.15 -33.83 4.05
N THR A 27 4.23 -34.03 4.96
CA THR A 27 2.88 -34.54 4.67
C THR A 27 1.83 -33.47 4.95
N THR A 28 0.62 -33.64 4.41
CA THR A 28 -0.54 -32.76 4.72
C THR A 28 -0.79 -32.69 6.22
N LYS A 29 -0.65 -33.84 6.94
CA LYS A 29 -0.85 -33.91 8.39
C LYS A 29 0.24 -33.15 9.16
N SER A 30 1.52 -33.33 8.79
CA SER A 30 2.63 -32.62 9.45
C SER A 30 2.55 -31.11 9.24
N LEU A 31 2.18 -30.66 8.03
CA LEU A 31 1.98 -29.22 7.74
C LEU A 31 0.77 -28.62 8.49
N SER A 32 -0.36 -29.35 8.55
CA SER A 32 -1.54 -28.87 9.30
C SER A 32 -1.22 -28.72 10.79
N LYS A 33 -0.46 -29.66 11.36
CA LYS A 33 0.02 -29.55 12.75
C LYS A 33 0.95 -28.36 12.92
N TYR A 34 1.94 -28.20 12.05
CA TYR A 34 2.88 -27.07 12.07
C TYR A 34 2.15 -25.72 12.04
N TYR A 35 1.15 -25.55 11.15
CA TYR A 35 0.37 -24.29 11.08
C TYR A 35 -0.43 -24.01 12.36
N ASN A 36 -0.93 -25.07 13.00
CA ASN A 36 -1.64 -24.92 14.28
C ASN A 36 -0.67 -24.57 15.42
N ASP A 37 0.49 -25.20 15.47
CA ASP A 37 1.53 -24.97 16.49
C ASP A 37 2.06 -23.53 16.40
N LEU A 38 2.13 -22.93 15.19
CA LEU A 38 2.53 -21.54 15.00
C LEU A 38 1.63 -20.53 15.73
N LEU A 39 0.37 -20.85 16.03
CA LEU A 39 -0.51 -19.98 16.82
C LEU A 39 0.01 -19.75 18.25
N SER A 40 0.88 -20.61 18.75
CA SER A 40 1.51 -20.50 20.09
C SER A 40 2.94 -19.94 20.02
N VAL A 41 3.49 -19.72 18.83
CA VAL A 41 4.84 -19.18 18.65
C VAL A 41 4.80 -17.65 18.78
N PRO A 42 5.65 -17.02 19.62
CA PRO A 42 5.74 -15.58 19.71
C PRO A 42 6.12 -14.92 18.38
N GLU A 43 5.51 -13.76 18.09
CA GLU A 43 5.92 -12.95 16.95
C GLU A 43 7.33 -12.40 17.14
N VAL A 44 8.21 -12.66 16.17
CA VAL A 44 9.55 -12.05 16.14
C VAL A 44 9.42 -10.58 15.82
N PRO A 45 9.89 -9.68 16.71
CA PRO A 45 9.81 -8.23 16.49
C PRO A 45 10.59 -7.84 15.23
N ARG A 46 10.04 -6.92 14.45
CA ARG A 46 10.82 -6.29 13.39
C ARG A 46 11.95 -5.45 14.02
N ALA A 47 13.06 -5.33 13.29
CA ALA A 47 14.15 -4.45 13.71
C ALA A 47 13.61 -3.08 14.17
N ASN A 48 14.08 -2.62 15.32
CA ASN A 48 13.68 -1.35 15.96
C ASN A 48 12.21 -1.27 16.45
N ARG A 49 11.50 -2.38 16.63
CA ARG A 49 10.19 -2.41 17.28
C ARG A 49 10.25 -3.26 18.55
N LYS A 50 9.56 -2.81 19.59
CA LYS A 50 9.37 -3.59 20.81
C LYS A 50 8.54 -4.84 20.51
N ALA A 51 8.84 -5.94 21.21
CA ALA A 51 8.01 -7.15 21.17
C ALA A 51 6.57 -6.80 21.57
N THR A 52 5.61 -7.30 20.81
CA THR A 52 4.18 -7.04 21.07
C THR A 52 3.60 -8.00 22.11
N GLY A 53 4.34 -9.06 22.47
CA GLY A 53 3.86 -10.16 23.30
C GLY A 53 2.79 -11.03 22.63
N ARG A 54 2.49 -10.79 21.35
CA ARG A 54 1.49 -11.56 20.58
C ARG A 54 2.14 -12.77 19.92
N CYS A 55 1.33 -13.81 19.70
CA CYS A 55 1.72 -14.95 18.87
C CYS A 55 1.46 -14.70 17.39
N VAL A 56 2.02 -15.57 16.54
CA VAL A 56 1.88 -15.48 15.08
C VAL A 56 0.41 -15.49 14.68
N GLN A 57 -0.01 -14.47 13.97
CA GLN A 57 -1.39 -14.30 13.58
C GLN A 57 -1.78 -15.20 12.38
N PRO A 58 -3.04 -15.68 12.30
CA PRO A 58 -3.52 -16.52 11.20
C PRO A 58 -3.22 -15.95 9.79
N ALA A 59 -3.28 -14.64 9.61
CA ALA A 59 -2.94 -13.98 8.35
C ALA A 59 -1.44 -14.14 7.97
N ASN A 60 -0.53 -14.20 8.95
CA ASN A 60 0.89 -14.47 8.70
C ASN A 60 1.13 -15.98 8.45
N ILE A 61 0.39 -16.86 9.13
CA ILE A 61 0.42 -18.31 8.88
C ILE A 61 -0.02 -18.60 7.43
N LYS A 62 -1.05 -17.92 6.93
CA LYS A 62 -1.44 -18.04 5.51
C LYS A 62 -0.30 -17.66 4.56
N LYS A 63 0.44 -16.60 4.84
CA LYS A 63 1.61 -16.22 4.01
C LYS A 63 2.73 -17.26 4.07
N ILE A 64 2.98 -17.82 5.26
CA ILE A 64 3.94 -18.92 5.44
C ILE A 64 3.52 -20.14 4.62
N HIS A 65 2.24 -20.50 4.69
CA HIS A 65 1.66 -21.56 3.85
C HIS A 65 1.87 -21.30 2.36
N ASP A 66 1.59 -20.08 1.88
CA ASP A 66 1.73 -19.75 0.47
C ASP A 66 3.19 -19.87 0.00
N ILE A 67 4.17 -19.51 0.85
CA ILE A 67 5.60 -19.71 0.58
C ILE A 67 5.92 -21.22 0.47
N ILE A 68 5.52 -22.01 1.45
CA ILE A 68 5.77 -23.46 1.48
C ILE A 68 5.10 -24.13 0.28
N ARG A 69 3.86 -23.78 -0.01
CA ARG A 69 3.12 -24.31 -1.16
C ARG A 69 3.82 -24.00 -2.48
N CYS A 70 4.34 -22.79 -2.63
CA CYS A 70 5.10 -22.39 -3.81
C CYS A 70 6.40 -23.17 -3.94
N ALA A 71 7.15 -23.35 -2.84
CA ALA A 71 8.40 -24.10 -2.80
C ALA A 71 8.18 -25.58 -3.13
N LEU A 72 7.16 -26.22 -2.56
CA LEU A 72 6.83 -27.62 -2.85
C LEU A 72 6.32 -27.82 -4.29
N ASN A 73 5.57 -26.88 -4.86
CA ASN A 73 5.21 -26.91 -6.28
C ASN A 73 6.47 -26.84 -7.17
N GLN A 74 7.46 -26.05 -6.77
CA GLN A 74 8.71 -25.96 -7.52
C GLN A 74 9.54 -27.25 -7.37
N ALA A 75 9.55 -27.86 -6.17
CA ALA A 75 10.22 -29.13 -5.93
C ALA A 75 9.63 -30.29 -6.78
N ILE A 76 8.30 -30.29 -6.97
CA ILE A 76 7.63 -31.24 -7.89
C ILE A 76 8.06 -30.97 -9.34
N ARG A 77 8.10 -29.71 -9.78
CA ARG A 77 8.54 -29.36 -11.15
C ARG A 77 10.01 -29.72 -11.42
N TRP A 78 10.85 -29.69 -10.40
CA TRP A 78 12.25 -30.08 -10.49
C TRP A 78 12.48 -31.57 -10.17
N GLU A 79 11.41 -32.36 -10.04
CA GLU A 79 11.45 -33.81 -9.79
C GLU A 79 12.14 -34.23 -8.48
N TYR A 80 12.31 -33.32 -7.51
CA TYR A 80 12.71 -33.67 -6.15
C TYR A 80 11.60 -34.38 -5.39
N ILE A 81 10.37 -34.22 -5.81
CA ILE A 81 9.17 -34.90 -5.35
C ILE A 81 8.53 -35.54 -6.59
N ASP A 82 8.09 -36.78 -6.47
CA ASP A 82 7.40 -37.52 -7.54
C ASP A 82 6.28 -36.66 -8.17
N THR A 83 6.32 -36.48 -9.49
CA THR A 83 5.39 -35.65 -10.24
C THR A 83 3.94 -36.15 -10.18
N ASN A 84 3.74 -37.45 -9.88
CA ASN A 84 2.40 -38.02 -9.67
C ASN A 84 1.82 -37.72 -8.29
N LYS A 85 2.64 -37.19 -7.36
CA LYS A 85 2.15 -36.80 -6.02
C LYS A 85 1.59 -35.41 -6.00
N ARG A 86 0.46 -35.25 -5.33
CA ARG A 86 -0.09 -33.91 -5.06
C ARG A 86 0.78 -33.16 -4.05
N ASN A 87 0.87 -31.85 -4.22
CA ASN A 87 1.54 -30.99 -3.24
C ASN A 87 0.84 -31.12 -1.87
N PRO A 88 1.54 -31.60 -0.82
CA PRO A 88 0.95 -31.83 0.50
C PRO A 88 0.42 -30.54 1.16
N ALA A 89 0.94 -29.36 0.79
CA ALA A 89 0.42 -28.09 1.29
C ALA A 89 -0.96 -27.77 0.72
N SER A 90 -1.33 -28.29 -0.46
CA SER A 90 -2.61 -27.94 -1.11
C SER A 90 -3.85 -28.37 -0.32
N LEU A 91 -3.74 -29.40 0.52
CA LEU A 91 -4.81 -29.95 1.35
C LEU A 91 -4.61 -29.68 2.84
N ALA A 92 -3.55 -28.96 3.22
CA ALA A 92 -3.25 -28.68 4.62
C ALA A 92 -4.28 -27.71 5.21
N THR A 93 -4.76 -28.02 6.42
CA THR A 93 -5.71 -27.19 7.14
C THR A 93 -5.02 -25.96 7.72
N LEU A 94 -5.59 -24.79 7.48
CA LEU A 94 -5.12 -23.51 8.00
C LEU A 94 -6.00 -23.01 9.13
N PRO A 95 -5.44 -22.28 10.11
CA PRO A 95 -6.23 -21.55 11.10
C PRO A 95 -7.18 -20.55 10.41
N LYS A 96 -8.40 -20.44 10.95
CA LYS A 96 -9.36 -19.45 10.44
C LYS A 96 -8.85 -18.03 10.67
N ILE A 97 -8.88 -17.21 9.62
CA ILE A 97 -8.61 -15.77 9.72
C ILE A 97 -9.92 -15.10 10.15
N PRO A 98 -9.94 -14.44 11.32
CA PRO A 98 -11.12 -13.69 11.73
C PRO A 98 -11.44 -12.60 10.71
N LYS A 99 -12.69 -12.51 10.28
CA LYS A 99 -13.14 -11.34 9.50
C LYS A 99 -13.24 -10.15 10.44
N THR A 100 -12.35 -9.19 10.30
CA THR A 100 -12.45 -7.89 10.98
C THR A 100 -13.13 -6.91 10.04
N ARG A 101 -14.27 -6.35 10.44
CA ARG A 101 -14.86 -5.23 9.72
C ARG A 101 -13.89 -4.05 9.80
N ARG A 102 -13.62 -3.46 8.66
CA ARG A 102 -12.79 -2.25 8.58
C ARG A 102 -13.67 -1.05 8.89
N LYS A 103 -13.17 -0.17 9.73
CA LYS A 103 -13.82 1.10 9.99
C LYS A 103 -13.58 2.02 8.79
N VAL A 104 -14.65 2.57 8.26
CA VAL A 104 -14.63 3.50 7.11
C VAL A 104 -15.49 4.71 7.47
N TRP A 105 -15.03 5.90 7.17
CA TRP A 105 -15.81 7.12 7.37
C TRP A 105 -17.01 7.20 6.42
N SER A 106 -18.00 8.02 6.82
CA SER A 106 -19.02 8.50 5.90
C SER A 106 -18.45 9.59 4.98
N VAL A 107 -19.10 9.85 3.84
CA VAL A 107 -18.74 10.97 2.97
C VAL A 107 -18.89 12.31 3.70
N GLN A 108 -19.87 12.40 4.62
CA GLN A 108 -20.08 13.59 5.45
C GLN A 108 -18.89 13.83 6.39
N THR A 109 -18.45 12.80 7.12
CA THR A 109 -17.27 12.86 7.99
C THR A 109 -16.00 13.25 7.20
N PHE A 110 -15.83 12.71 5.98
CA PHE A 110 -14.74 13.10 5.10
C PHE A 110 -14.78 14.59 4.75
N ARG A 111 -15.95 15.13 4.39
CA ARG A 111 -16.10 16.56 4.07
C ARG A 111 -15.80 17.46 5.25
N GLU A 112 -16.22 17.07 6.44
CA GLU A 112 -15.95 17.80 7.68
C GLU A 112 -14.45 17.78 8.00
N ALA A 113 -13.82 16.62 7.91
CA ALA A 113 -12.38 16.47 8.17
C ALA A 113 -11.51 17.27 7.20
N VAL A 114 -11.88 17.34 5.90
CA VAL A 114 -11.18 18.17 4.91
C VAL A 114 -11.33 19.66 5.24
N LYS A 115 -12.49 20.10 5.75
CA LYS A 115 -12.68 21.49 6.15
C LYS A 115 -11.98 21.84 7.46
N ALA A 116 -11.80 20.86 8.34
CA ALA A 116 -11.16 21.05 9.64
C ALA A 116 -9.63 21.10 9.56
N THR A 117 -9.02 20.54 8.50
CA THR A 117 -7.56 20.54 8.38
C THR A 117 -7.04 21.87 7.87
N GLU A 118 -6.06 22.44 8.60
CA GLU A 118 -5.26 23.59 8.18
C GLU A 118 -3.96 23.15 7.47
N ASP A 119 -3.73 21.85 7.34
CA ASP A 119 -2.54 21.26 6.69
C ASP A 119 -2.82 21.03 5.20
N ASP A 120 -2.37 21.94 4.34
CA ASP A 120 -2.58 21.86 2.89
C ASP A 120 -2.03 20.58 2.26
N LEU A 121 -0.88 20.10 2.73
CA LEU A 121 -0.30 18.84 2.28
C LEU A 121 -1.24 17.68 2.59
N LEU A 122 -1.77 17.60 3.82
CA LEU A 122 -2.71 16.57 4.21
C LEU A 122 -4.02 16.68 3.45
N SER A 123 -4.55 17.89 3.27
CA SER A 123 -5.76 18.18 2.51
C SER A 123 -5.65 17.65 1.08
N ILE A 124 -4.58 17.97 0.36
CA ILE A 124 -4.32 17.46 -1.00
C ILE A 124 -4.22 15.93 -0.99
N CYS A 125 -3.50 15.33 -0.03
CA CYS A 125 -3.41 13.87 0.08
C CYS A 125 -4.79 13.23 0.28
N MET A 126 -5.66 13.80 1.11
CA MET A 126 -7.02 13.32 1.35
C MET A 126 -7.88 13.43 0.09
N HIS A 127 -7.81 14.55 -0.62
CA HIS A 127 -8.53 14.74 -1.89
C HIS A 127 -8.08 13.73 -2.95
N LEU A 128 -6.79 13.50 -3.12
CA LEU A 128 -6.27 12.51 -4.09
C LEU A 128 -6.64 11.07 -3.68
N ALA A 129 -6.66 10.75 -2.38
CA ALA A 129 -7.07 9.44 -1.90
C ALA A 129 -8.56 9.17 -2.13
N PHE A 130 -9.43 10.17 -1.90
CA PHE A 130 -10.88 10.02 -2.05
C PHE A 130 -11.32 10.24 -3.51
N SER A 131 -11.04 11.37 -4.11
CA SER A 131 -11.57 11.70 -5.45
C SER A 131 -10.92 10.85 -6.55
N CYS A 132 -9.61 10.59 -6.44
CA CYS A 132 -8.84 9.86 -7.44
C CYS A 132 -8.56 8.40 -7.05
N SER A 133 -9.07 7.94 -5.92
CA SER A 133 -8.85 6.58 -5.41
C SER A 133 -7.38 6.15 -5.40
N MET A 134 -6.44 7.08 -5.17
CA MET A 134 -5.01 6.82 -5.21
C MET A 134 -4.52 6.12 -3.95
N ARG A 135 -3.54 5.24 -4.10
CA ARG A 135 -2.80 4.66 -2.96
C ARG A 135 -1.83 5.69 -2.39
N ILE A 136 -1.59 5.65 -1.08
CA ILE A 136 -0.68 6.60 -0.42
C ILE A 136 0.71 6.65 -1.07
N GLY A 137 1.26 5.52 -1.54
CA GLY A 137 2.54 5.49 -2.26
C GLY A 137 2.47 6.15 -3.64
N GLU A 138 1.34 6.06 -4.34
CA GLU A 138 1.07 6.76 -5.60
C GLU A 138 0.96 8.26 -5.37
N ILE A 139 0.25 8.68 -4.31
CA ILE A 139 0.11 10.11 -3.92
C ILE A 139 1.48 10.71 -3.61
N THR A 140 2.25 10.08 -2.73
CA THR A 140 3.57 10.61 -2.33
C THR A 140 4.63 10.47 -3.42
N GLY A 141 4.40 9.62 -4.43
CA GLY A 141 5.27 9.47 -5.60
C GLY A 141 4.83 10.27 -6.83
N LEU A 142 3.73 11.01 -6.75
CA LEU A 142 3.23 11.81 -7.86
C LEU A 142 4.19 12.96 -8.17
N THR A 143 4.48 13.18 -9.44
CA THR A 143 5.34 14.26 -9.92
C THR A 143 4.57 15.24 -10.79
N TRP A 144 4.97 16.49 -10.82
CA TRP A 144 4.27 17.53 -11.58
C TRP A 144 4.22 17.27 -13.09
N VAL A 145 5.15 16.49 -13.65
CA VAL A 145 5.09 16.08 -15.08
C VAL A 145 3.93 15.15 -15.38
N ASP A 146 3.37 14.50 -14.37
CA ASP A 146 2.24 13.58 -14.51
C ASP A 146 0.90 14.22 -14.16
N VAL A 147 0.88 15.53 -13.88
CA VAL A 147 -0.32 16.31 -13.51
C VAL A 147 -0.64 17.31 -14.61
N ILE A 148 -1.78 17.13 -15.27
CA ILE A 148 -2.25 17.96 -16.36
C ILE A 148 -3.42 18.80 -15.82
N ILE A 149 -3.15 20.07 -15.52
CA ILE A 149 -4.06 21.03 -14.86
C ILE A 149 -3.88 22.44 -15.45
N ASP A 150 -3.61 22.55 -16.76
CA ASP A 150 -3.65 23.84 -17.45
C ASP A 150 -5.08 24.38 -17.56
N GLU A 151 -5.23 25.67 -17.88
CA GLU A 151 -6.52 26.34 -17.94
C GLU A 151 -7.50 25.67 -18.91
N GLU A 152 -7.00 25.22 -20.05
CA GLU A 152 -7.80 24.53 -21.07
C GLU A 152 -8.31 23.18 -20.54
N SER A 153 -7.43 22.37 -19.93
CA SER A 153 -7.81 21.08 -19.38
C SER A 153 -8.84 21.18 -18.26
N ILE A 154 -8.74 22.21 -17.42
CA ILE A 154 -9.73 22.47 -16.36
C ILE A 154 -11.05 22.95 -16.95
N ALA A 155 -11.01 23.88 -17.91
CA ALA A 155 -12.22 24.43 -18.54
C ALA A 155 -13.00 23.37 -19.30
N THR A 156 -12.33 22.40 -19.92
CA THR A 156 -12.92 21.31 -20.71
C THR A 156 -13.18 20.04 -19.91
N ASN A 157 -12.97 20.03 -18.56
CA ASN A 157 -13.03 18.87 -17.69
C ASN A 157 -12.08 17.72 -18.10
N ASN A 158 -10.94 18.07 -18.69
CA ASN A 158 -9.89 17.16 -19.11
C ASN A 158 -8.67 17.12 -18.18
N ALA A 159 -8.75 17.83 -17.05
CA ALA A 159 -7.72 17.76 -16.01
C ALA A 159 -7.54 16.33 -15.50
N LYS A 160 -6.28 15.89 -15.37
CA LYS A 160 -6.00 14.49 -15.04
C LYS A 160 -4.62 14.30 -14.41
N VAL A 161 -4.47 13.16 -13.74
CA VAL A 161 -3.18 12.65 -13.25
C VAL A 161 -2.87 11.33 -13.93
N ILE A 162 -1.58 11.10 -14.21
CA ILE A 162 -1.06 9.85 -14.78
C ILE A 162 -0.36 9.11 -13.64
N ILE A 163 -0.90 7.99 -13.22
CA ILE A 163 -0.33 7.16 -12.17
C ILE A 163 0.55 6.10 -12.81
N ASN A 164 1.86 6.26 -12.70
CA ASN A 164 2.87 5.39 -13.31
C ASN A 164 4.06 5.13 -12.38
N LYS A 165 4.02 5.64 -11.15
CA LYS A 165 5.08 5.46 -10.14
C LYS A 165 4.54 5.51 -8.72
N GLU A 166 5.31 4.99 -7.79
CA GLU A 166 5.04 5.05 -6.35
C GLU A 166 6.30 5.35 -5.55
N LEU A 167 6.16 6.11 -4.47
CA LEU A 167 7.22 6.30 -3.48
C LEU A 167 7.16 5.16 -2.45
N SER A 168 8.29 4.54 -2.21
CA SER A 168 8.37 3.39 -1.30
C SER A 168 9.70 3.34 -0.57
N ARG A 169 9.68 2.92 0.69
CA ARG A 169 10.90 2.61 1.44
C ARG A 169 11.24 1.14 1.26
N VAL A 170 12.44 0.86 0.79
CA VAL A 170 12.93 -0.50 0.49
C VAL A 170 14.18 -0.80 1.31
N ASN A 171 14.43 -2.07 1.59
CA ASN A 171 15.67 -2.53 2.21
C ASN A 171 16.81 -2.41 1.19
N ALA A 172 17.96 -1.85 1.61
CA ALA A 172 19.10 -1.59 0.72
C ALA A 172 19.73 -2.89 0.20
N GLU A 173 19.85 -3.91 1.04
CA GLU A 173 20.38 -5.21 0.63
C GLU A 173 19.46 -5.91 -0.38
N ALA A 174 18.14 -5.90 -0.11
CA ALA A 174 17.16 -6.45 -1.05
C ALA A 174 17.15 -5.71 -2.39
N MET A 175 17.33 -4.38 -2.35
CA MET A 175 17.44 -3.56 -3.55
C MET A 175 18.64 -3.98 -4.41
N GLN A 176 19.81 -4.18 -3.79
CA GLN A 176 21.02 -4.66 -4.47
C GLN A 176 20.83 -6.08 -5.04
N LYS A 177 20.31 -7.01 -4.24
CA LYS A 177 20.04 -8.40 -4.67
C LYS A 177 19.09 -8.48 -5.86
N LEU A 178 18.12 -7.57 -5.94
CA LEU A 178 17.18 -7.45 -7.05
C LEU A 178 17.69 -6.57 -8.20
N LYS A 179 18.97 -6.17 -8.17
CA LYS A 179 19.61 -5.33 -9.19
C LYS A 179 18.83 -4.06 -9.51
N GLU A 180 18.29 -3.41 -8.49
CA GLU A 180 17.51 -2.17 -8.57
C GLU A 180 16.33 -2.23 -9.57
N LYS A 181 15.84 -3.42 -9.84
CA LYS A 181 14.71 -3.63 -10.75
C LYS A 181 13.54 -2.73 -10.35
N ASP A 182 12.94 -2.08 -11.34
CA ASP A 182 11.78 -1.18 -11.21
C ASP A 182 12.05 0.13 -10.45
N ILE A 183 13.30 0.48 -10.11
CA ILE A 183 13.66 1.71 -9.43
C ILE A 183 13.95 2.82 -10.46
N LEU A 184 13.24 3.94 -10.33
CA LEU A 184 13.39 5.11 -11.18
C LEU A 184 14.34 6.14 -10.56
N LYS A 185 14.30 6.29 -9.22
CA LYS A 185 15.15 7.23 -8.48
C LYS A 185 15.36 6.75 -7.05
N ILE A 186 16.58 6.91 -6.56
CA ILE A 186 16.95 6.69 -5.15
C ILE A 186 17.15 8.06 -4.53
N PHE A 187 16.46 8.33 -3.41
CA PHE A 187 16.64 9.60 -2.69
C PHE A 187 17.78 9.51 -1.68
N PRO A 188 18.50 10.62 -1.45
CA PRO A 188 19.58 10.68 -0.46
C PRO A 188 19.07 10.30 0.94
N THR A 189 19.91 9.63 1.70
CA THR A 189 19.61 9.31 3.11
C THR A 189 20.15 10.41 4.01
N GLN A 190 19.31 10.94 4.89
CA GLN A 190 19.71 11.95 5.87
C GLN A 190 20.46 11.34 7.07
N LYS A 191 20.35 10.03 7.29
CA LYS A 191 20.99 9.34 8.42
C LYS A 191 22.08 8.38 7.91
N PRO A 192 23.30 8.46 8.42
CA PRO A 192 24.33 7.45 8.16
C PRO A 192 23.85 6.09 8.68
N HIS A 193 24.31 5.00 8.09
CA HIS A 193 23.97 3.62 8.46
C HIS A 193 22.49 3.21 8.31
N CYS A 194 21.73 3.91 7.48
CA CYS A 194 20.34 3.52 7.20
C CYS A 194 20.31 2.25 6.34
N THR A 195 19.70 1.19 6.86
CA THR A 195 19.53 -0.09 6.15
C THR A 195 18.44 -0.06 5.07
N THR A 196 17.72 1.06 4.97
CA THR A 196 16.66 1.25 3.98
C THR A 196 16.90 2.48 3.13
N ARG A 197 16.33 2.49 1.93
CA ARG A 197 16.36 3.62 0.99
C ARG A 197 14.94 4.02 0.63
N LEU A 198 14.72 5.32 0.49
CA LEU A 198 13.50 5.85 -0.09
C LEU A 198 13.69 5.90 -1.60
N VAL A 199 12.77 5.30 -2.33
CA VAL A 199 12.89 5.18 -3.79
C VAL A 199 11.57 5.52 -4.47
N LEU A 200 11.69 6.15 -5.64
CA LEU A 200 10.61 6.24 -6.60
C LEU A 200 10.74 5.05 -7.53
N LYS A 201 9.68 4.29 -7.73
CA LYS A 201 9.68 3.08 -8.54
C LYS A 201 8.40 2.91 -9.34
N THR A 202 8.45 2.07 -10.36
CA THR A 202 7.25 1.67 -11.10
C THR A 202 6.32 0.83 -10.24
N PRO A 203 5.00 0.86 -10.47
CA PRO A 203 4.04 0.01 -9.78
C PRO A 203 4.30 -1.48 -10.06
N LYS A 204 3.79 -2.34 -9.18
CA LYS A 204 4.01 -3.79 -9.26
C LYS A 204 3.34 -4.47 -10.45
N THR A 205 2.25 -3.91 -10.94
CA THR A 205 1.43 -4.49 -12.01
C THR A 205 1.17 -3.45 -13.08
N GLU A 206 1.09 -3.85 -14.33
CA GLU A 206 0.74 -2.97 -15.45
C GLU A 206 -0.64 -2.33 -15.26
N THR A 207 -1.59 -3.03 -14.65
CA THR A 207 -2.92 -2.51 -14.33
C THR A 207 -2.91 -1.37 -13.31
N SER A 208 -1.79 -1.16 -12.61
CA SER A 208 -1.62 0.00 -11.71
C SER A 208 -1.31 1.29 -12.50
N ASN A 209 -0.80 1.18 -13.73
CA ASN A 209 -0.61 2.34 -14.60
C ASN A 209 -1.98 2.75 -15.14
N ARG A 210 -2.40 3.96 -14.82
CA ARG A 210 -3.72 4.47 -15.20
C ARG A 210 -3.74 5.98 -15.28
N VAL A 211 -4.69 6.49 -16.03
CA VAL A 211 -5.07 7.91 -16.03
C VAL A 211 -6.30 8.06 -15.15
N VAL A 212 -6.29 9.05 -14.26
CA VAL A 212 -7.43 9.40 -13.42
C VAL A 212 -7.81 10.84 -13.67
N TRP A 213 -9.06 11.07 -14.03
CA TRP A 213 -9.61 12.40 -14.26
C TRP A 213 -9.82 13.10 -12.93
N LEU A 214 -9.44 14.39 -12.88
CA LEU A 214 -9.57 15.22 -11.69
C LEU A 214 -10.93 15.94 -11.71
N PRO A 215 -11.69 15.90 -10.62
CA PRO A 215 -12.77 16.86 -10.42
C PRO A 215 -12.20 18.29 -10.49
N LYS A 216 -12.96 19.22 -11.07
CA LYS A 216 -12.55 20.62 -11.25
C LYS A 216 -12.02 21.24 -9.95
N THR A 217 -12.71 21.03 -8.84
CA THR A 217 -12.31 21.54 -7.53
C THR A 217 -10.93 21.00 -7.07
N VAL A 218 -10.63 19.74 -7.37
CA VAL A 218 -9.33 19.14 -7.02
C VAL A 218 -8.23 19.67 -7.95
N ALA A 219 -8.54 19.89 -9.23
CA ALA A 219 -7.61 20.48 -10.17
C ALA A 219 -7.25 21.94 -9.76
N GLU A 220 -8.24 22.73 -9.38
CA GLU A 220 -8.05 24.11 -8.89
C GLU A 220 -7.21 24.15 -7.59
N LEU A 221 -7.46 23.24 -6.65
CA LEU A 221 -6.63 23.09 -5.45
C LEU A 221 -5.17 22.77 -5.79
N LEU A 222 -4.94 21.86 -6.76
CA LEU A 222 -3.59 21.52 -7.20
C LEU A 222 -2.90 22.70 -7.92
N VAL A 223 -3.62 23.53 -8.64
CA VAL A 223 -3.06 24.77 -9.25
C VAL A 223 -2.57 25.70 -8.16
N GLN A 224 -3.38 25.95 -7.13
CA GLN A 224 -2.97 26.82 -6.02
C GLN A 224 -1.79 26.21 -5.28
N TYR A 225 -1.85 24.95 -4.90
CA TYR A 225 -0.77 24.25 -4.23
C TYR A 225 0.56 24.27 -5.00
N LYS A 226 0.49 24.20 -6.35
CA LYS A 226 1.67 24.33 -7.22
C LYS A 226 2.28 25.73 -7.15
N LYS A 227 1.46 26.77 -7.08
CA LYS A 227 1.93 28.16 -6.94
C LYS A 227 2.63 28.35 -5.59
N ASP A 228 1.99 27.92 -4.50
CA ASP A 228 2.54 28.03 -3.15
C ASP A 228 3.87 27.29 -3.03
N GLN A 229 3.96 26.10 -3.62
CA GLN A 229 5.21 25.33 -3.66
C GLN A 229 6.29 26.03 -4.48
N GLN A 230 5.92 26.68 -5.58
CA GLN A 230 6.86 27.43 -6.42
C GLN A 230 7.39 28.67 -5.69
N GLU A 231 6.53 29.41 -5.01
CA GLU A 231 6.93 30.56 -4.18
C GLU A 231 7.91 30.14 -3.07
N LEU A 232 7.61 29.01 -2.39
CA LEU A 232 8.49 28.47 -1.37
C LEU A 232 9.86 28.05 -1.95
N LYS A 233 9.87 27.44 -3.14
CA LYS A 233 11.08 27.06 -3.85
C LYS A 233 11.94 28.27 -4.22
N GLU A 234 11.32 29.34 -4.69
CA GLU A 234 11.99 30.60 -5.01
C GLU A 234 12.57 31.26 -3.75
N PHE A 235 11.80 31.26 -2.65
CA PHE A 235 12.24 31.79 -1.37
C PHE A 235 13.46 31.04 -0.80
N LEU A 236 13.47 29.71 -0.84
CA LEU A 236 14.54 28.88 -0.31
C LEU A 236 15.75 28.75 -1.26
N GLY A 237 15.57 29.00 -2.55
CA GLY A 237 16.64 28.92 -3.55
C GLY A 237 17.39 27.59 -3.51
N SER A 238 18.70 27.63 -3.31
CA SER A 238 19.57 26.42 -3.28
C SER A 238 19.32 25.50 -2.09
N ALA A 239 18.59 25.92 -1.06
CA ALA A 239 18.21 25.07 0.07
C ALA A 239 17.01 24.15 -0.25
N TYR A 240 16.31 24.42 -1.35
CA TYR A 240 15.20 23.57 -1.79
C TYR A 240 15.71 22.41 -2.67
N ASN A 241 15.38 21.19 -2.29
CA ASN A 241 15.69 19.98 -3.07
C ASN A 241 14.59 19.71 -4.10
N ASP A 242 14.76 20.17 -5.32
CA ASP A 242 13.76 19.97 -6.35
C ASP A 242 13.80 18.56 -6.95
N TYR A 243 12.87 17.74 -6.54
CA TYR A 243 12.63 16.40 -7.10
C TYR A 243 11.38 16.34 -7.98
N ASN A 244 10.78 17.49 -8.27
CA ASN A 244 9.55 17.62 -9.06
C ASN A 244 8.36 16.84 -8.46
N LEU A 245 8.37 16.58 -7.15
CA LEU A 245 7.28 15.90 -6.45
C LEU A 245 6.14 16.88 -6.17
N VAL A 246 4.90 16.41 -6.34
CA VAL A 246 3.71 17.14 -5.93
C VAL A 246 3.67 17.23 -4.40
N ILE A 247 3.84 16.10 -3.73
CA ILE A 247 3.83 16.01 -2.28
C ILE A 247 5.27 16.00 -1.77
N ALA A 248 5.74 17.16 -1.35
CA ALA A 248 7.08 17.38 -0.83
C ALA A 248 7.04 18.09 0.54
N LEU A 249 8.08 17.92 1.34
CA LEU A 249 8.31 18.72 2.54
C LEU A 249 8.71 20.16 2.12
N ASP A 250 8.67 21.09 3.05
CA ASP A 250 8.99 22.50 2.82
C ASP A 250 10.36 22.71 2.18
N ASN A 251 11.31 21.83 2.45
CA ASN A 251 12.63 21.85 1.82
C ASN A 251 12.73 21.02 0.52
N GLY A 252 11.61 20.62 -0.05
CA GLY A 252 11.52 19.83 -1.29
C GLY A 252 11.82 18.34 -1.15
N ASN A 253 12.19 17.86 0.03
CA ASN A 253 12.42 16.43 0.24
C ASN A 253 11.12 15.61 0.14
N PRO A 254 11.21 14.34 -0.27
CA PRO A 254 10.02 13.50 -0.43
C PRO A 254 9.33 13.23 0.92
N VAL A 255 8.00 13.27 0.90
CA VAL A 255 7.15 12.94 2.04
C VAL A 255 6.94 11.43 2.11
N GLU A 256 7.41 10.81 3.19
CA GLU A 256 7.14 9.40 3.42
C GLU A 256 5.67 9.15 3.78
N SER A 257 5.12 8.04 3.32
CA SER A 257 3.75 7.62 3.64
C SER A 257 3.44 7.57 5.15
N ARG A 258 4.48 7.44 5.99
CA ARG A 258 4.33 7.50 7.45
C ARG A 258 3.94 8.91 7.90
N ILE A 259 4.57 9.94 7.35
CA ILE A 259 4.29 11.35 7.72
C ILE A 259 2.83 11.68 7.43
N VAL A 260 2.32 11.30 6.26
CA VAL A 260 0.89 11.51 5.91
C VAL A 260 -0.03 10.77 6.88
N ARG A 261 0.30 9.52 7.25
CA ARG A 261 -0.51 8.75 8.20
C ARG A 261 -0.48 9.34 9.60
N ASP A 262 0.68 9.77 10.07
CA ASP A 262 0.83 10.37 11.41
C ASP A 262 0.05 11.70 11.48
N ARG A 263 0.10 12.55 10.41
CA ARG A 263 -0.70 13.79 10.31
C ARG A 263 -2.20 13.49 10.26
N PHE A 264 -2.62 12.49 9.48
CA PHE A 264 -4.02 12.09 9.38
C PHE A 264 -4.56 11.55 10.71
N GLN A 265 -3.78 10.73 11.41
CA GLN A 265 -4.17 10.27 12.75
C GLN A 265 -4.31 11.43 13.73
N LYS A 266 -3.38 12.40 13.69
CA LYS A 266 -3.45 13.61 14.51
C LYS A 266 -4.71 14.41 14.22
N LEU A 267 -5.08 14.60 12.94
CA LEU A 267 -6.34 15.24 12.56
C LEU A 267 -7.56 14.54 13.18
N CYS A 268 -7.59 13.19 13.14
CA CYS A 268 -8.67 12.43 13.76
C CYS A 268 -8.75 12.68 15.26
N GLU A 269 -7.61 12.63 15.96
CA GLU A 269 -7.54 12.77 17.41
C GLU A 269 -7.90 14.19 17.88
N GLU A 270 -7.47 15.23 17.16
CA GLU A 270 -7.73 16.64 17.49
C GLU A 270 -9.17 17.09 17.23
N ASN A 271 -9.92 16.38 16.39
CA ASN A 271 -11.30 16.73 16.03
C ASN A 271 -12.32 15.65 16.47
N ASP A 272 -11.93 14.74 17.35
CA ASP A 272 -12.80 13.64 17.84
C ASP A 272 -13.41 12.77 16.72
N TYR A 273 -12.75 12.68 15.58
CA TYR A 273 -13.18 11.74 14.53
C TYR A 273 -12.76 10.31 14.87
N GLU A 274 -13.57 9.36 14.45
CA GLU A 274 -13.18 7.96 14.56
C GLU A 274 -11.85 7.73 13.83
N VAL A 275 -10.85 7.17 14.55
CA VAL A 275 -9.53 6.90 13.99
C VAL A 275 -9.63 5.73 13.01
N VAL A 276 -9.45 6.04 11.73
CA VAL A 276 -9.40 5.08 10.64
C VAL A 276 -8.01 5.10 9.97
N VAL A 277 -7.65 4.04 9.25
CA VAL A 277 -6.40 4.04 8.49
C VAL A 277 -6.54 4.92 7.24
N PHE A 278 -5.51 5.68 6.87
CA PHE A 278 -5.56 6.57 5.68
C PHE A 278 -6.04 5.84 4.40
N HIS A 279 -5.73 4.55 4.26
CA HIS A 279 -6.18 3.75 3.12
C HIS A 279 -7.70 3.54 3.06
N SER A 280 -8.41 3.74 4.19
CA SER A 280 -9.89 3.67 4.22
C SER A 280 -10.55 4.77 3.38
N LEU A 281 -9.87 5.90 3.15
CA LEU A 281 -10.36 6.95 2.25
C LEU A 281 -10.50 6.44 0.80
N ARG A 282 -9.59 5.57 0.37
CA ARG A 282 -9.71 4.90 -0.92
C ARG A 282 -10.84 3.85 -0.93
N HIS A 283 -11.09 3.16 0.18
CA HIS A 283 -12.25 2.27 0.30
C HIS A 283 -13.55 3.07 0.25
N LEU A 284 -13.64 4.18 0.99
CA LEU A 284 -14.75 5.10 0.91
C LEU A 284 -14.99 5.59 -0.53
N SER A 285 -13.93 5.99 -1.25
CA SER A 285 -13.99 6.37 -2.66
C SER A 285 -14.59 5.27 -3.54
N THR A 286 -14.12 4.04 -3.37
CA THR A 286 -14.59 2.88 -4.16
C THR A 286 -16.07 2.63 -3.94
N GLY A 287 -16.54 2.60 -2.70
CA GLY A 287 -17.94 2.43 -2.36
C GLY A 287 -18.82 3.59 -2.85
N TYR A 288 -18.34 4.83 -2.71
CA TYR A 288 -19.04 6.00 -3.22
C TYR A 288 -19.21 5.94 -4.75
N LYS A 289 -18.14 5.62 -5.49
CA LYS A 289 -18.18 5.48 -6.96
C LYS A 289 -19.10 4.34 -7.40
N LEU A 290 -19.12 3.19 -6.69
CA LEU A 290 -20.06 2.12 -6.96
C LEU A 290 -21.52 2.54 -6.77
N LYS A 291 -21.81 3.29 -5.70
CA LYS A 291 -23.15 3.85 -5.45
C LYS A 291 -23.55 4.81 -6.59
N MET A 292 -22.64 5.66 -7.05
CA MET A 292 -22.86 6.63 -8.14
C MET A 292 -23.03 5.98 -9.51
N THR A 293 -22.40 4.84 -9.76
CA THR A 293 -22.48 4.08 -11.03
C THR A 293 -23.51 2.96 -11.01
N ASN A 294 -24.41 2.94 -10.01
CA ASN A 294 -25.43 1.90 -9.81
C ASN A 294 -24.82 0.47 -9.83
N GLY A 295 -23.62 0.32 -9.26
CA GLY A 295 -22.96 -0.98 -9.13
C GLY A 295 -22.11 -1.41 -10.34
N ASP A 296 -21.73 -0.53 -11.25
CA ASP A 296 -20.83 -0.87 -12.36
C ASP A 296 -19.41 -1.13 -11.84
N VAL A 297 -19.18 -2.37 -11.41
CA VAL A 297 -17.91 -2.86 -10.86
C VAL A 297 -16.76 -2.68 -11.85
N LYS A 298 -17.01 -2.89 -13.15
CA LYS A 298 -15.97 -2.86 -14.19
C LYS A 298 -15.46 -1.44 -14.42
N SER A 299 -16.34 -0.47 -14.48
CA SER A 299 -15.97 0.95 -14.58
C SER A 299 -15.17 1.41 -13.35
N VAL A 300 -15.67 1.09 -12.15
CA VAL A 300 -14.99 1.46 -10.89
C VAL A 300 -13.65 0.74 -10.74
N GLN A 301 -13.52 -0.51 -11.17
CA GLN A 301 -12.25 -1.25 -11.17
C GLN A 301 -11.20 -0.53 -12.04
N GLY A 302 -11.58 -0.09 -13.24
CA GLY A 302 -10.69 0.65 -14.15
C GLY A 302 -10.20 1.95 -13.53
N ASP A 303 -11.12 2.73 -12.96
CA ASP A 303 -10.81 4.03 -12.35
C ASP A 303 -9.96 3.91 -11.07
N THR A 304 -10.25 2.90 -10.26
CA THR A 304 -9.52 2.69 -9.00
C THR A 304 -8.22 1.89 -9.17
N GLY A 305 -8.03 1.18 -10.28
CA GLY A 305 -6.85 0.33 -10.52
C GLY A 305 -6.78 -0.86 -9.54
N HIS A 306 -7.91 -1.50 -9.24
CA HIS A 306 -7.93 -2.79 -8.55
C HIS A 306 -7.61 -3.91 -9.53
N ALA A 307 -6.72 -4.83 -9.15
CA ALA A 307 -6.32 -5.93 -10.02
C ALA A 307 -7.45 -6.95 -10.24
N GLU A 308 -8.32 -7.12 -9.24
CA GLU A 308 -9.42 -8.09 -9.24
C GLU A 308 -10.75 -7.40 -8.93
N ALA A 309 -11.81 -7.77 -9.65
CA ALA A 309 -13.16 -7.24 -9.43
C ALA A 309 -13.71 -7.57 -8.02
N GLU A 310 -13.31 -8.73 -7.48
CA GLU A 310 -13.66 -9.17 -6.12
C GLU A 310 -13.21 -8.15 -5.05
N MET A 311 -12.07 -7.48 -5.24
CA MET A 311 -11.62 -6.42 -4.33
C MET A 311 -12.53 -5.19 -4.33
N VAL A 312 -13.27 -4.95 -5.42
CA VAL A 312 -14.23 -3.85 -5.52
C VAL A 312 -15.55 -4.25 -4.88
N THR A 313 -16.01 -5.49 -5.11
CA THR A 313 -17.28 -6.02 -4.55
C THR A 313 -17.19 -6.25 -3.05
N ASP A 314 -16.04 -6.67 -2.52
CA ASP A 314 -15.82 -6.81 -1.07
C ASP A 314 -15.98 -5.46 -0.34
N VAL A 315 -15.45 -4.38 -0.92
CA VAL A 315 -15.64 -3.02 -0.36
C VAL A 315 -17.10 -2.59 -0.41
N TYR A 316 -17.83 -2.96 -1.48
CA TYR A 316 -19.24 -2.60 -1.64
C TYR A 316 -20.14 -3.31 -0.64
N SER A 317 -19.90 -4.58 -0.37
CA SER A 317 -20.69 -5.34 0.61
C SER A 317 -20.49 -4.80 2.04
N GLU A 318 -19.27 -4.32 2.38
CA GLU A 318 -18.99 -3.70 3.68
C GLU A 318 -19.78 -2.38 3.88
N ILE A 319 -20.08 -1.62 2.80
CA ILE A 319 -20.73 -0.29 2.87
C ILE A 319 -22.26 -0.39 2.83
N ILE A 320 -22.83 -1.38 2.13
CA ILE A 320 -24.30 -1.57 2.08
C ILE A 320 -24.85 -2.10 3.42
N ASP A 321 -24.07 -2.87 4.15
CA ASP A 321 -24.49 -3.40 5.47
C ASP A 321 -24.61 -2.29 6.56
N GLU A 322 -24.26 -1.03 6.25
CA GLU A 322 -24.32 0.11 7.17
C GLU A 322 -25.48 1.10 6.89
N ASP A 323 -26.22 0.96 5.77
CA ASP A 323 -27.46 1.71 5.44
C ASP A 323 -28.71 0.86 5.75
#